data_e3e35fed2124dc63e462fb4356114214
#
_entry.id   e3e35fed2124dc63e462fb4356114214
#
_cell.length_a   1.000
_cell.length_b   1.000
_cell.length_c   1.000
_cell.angle_alpha   90.00
_cell.angle_beta   90.00
_cell.angle_gamma   90.00
#
_symmetry.space_group_name_H-M   'P 1'
#
loop_
_entity.id
_entity.type
_entity.pdbx_description
1 polymer ?
#
loop_
_entity_poly.entity_id
_entity_poly.type
_entity_poly.pdbx_seq_one_letter_code
_entity_poly.pdbx_strand_id
1 'polypeptide(L)'
;MKTLKDISLSMLDLVAVREGRSVADSLSVALSTAQRAEALGFTRYWVAEHHNAEAVVSTTPAVELMYLGESTTRIRLGSGGVMLQHYSPYKVAENFNLLAALAPGRIDLGVGKAPGGLPLSTRALQQGLHQEEKGAFADQLAQLDNWLSLTEPGGEESLRATPIPPRRADGFL
;
A
#
# COMPACT_ATOMS: atom_id res chain seq x y z
N MET A 1 -29.21 6.54 18.33
CA MET A 1 -28.14 5.59 18.73
C MET A 1 -27.61 4.95 17.48
N LYS A 2 -26.28 4.94 17.25
CA LYS A 2 -25.70 4.16 16.14
C LYS A 2 -25.86 2.67 16.43
N THR A 3 -26.24 1.92 15.43
CA THR A 3 -26.35 0.45 15.48
C THR A 3 -25.13 -0.18 14.79
N LEU A 4 -24.94 -1.49 14.91
CA LEU A 4 -23.88 -2.20 14.18
C LEU A 4 -23.99 -2.03 12.65
N LYS A 5 -25.18 -1.75 12.14
CA LYS A 5 -25.41 -1.49 10.70
C LYS A 5 -24.85 -0.15 10.23
N ASP A 6 -24.60 0.76 11.17
CA ASP A 6 -24.06 2.10 10.89
C ASP A 6 -22.52 2.13 10.98
N ILE A 7 -21.87 0.98 11.22
CA ILE A 7 -20.41 0.86 11.37
C ILE A 7 -19.83 0.27 10.09
N SER A 8 -18.89 1.02 9.48
CA SER A 8 -18.09 0.49 8.38
C SER A 8 -17.04 -0.47 8.91
N LEU A 9 -17.06 -1.71 8.45
CA LEU A 9 -16.10 -2.74 8.82
C LEU A 9 -14.95 -2.77 7.82
N SER A 10 -13.74 -2.90 8.33
CA SER A 10 -12.53 -3.13 7.56
C SER A 10 -11.78 -4.34 8.10
N MET A 11 -11.07 -5.03 7.22
CA MET A 11 -10.22 -6.16 7.59
C MET A 11 -8.75 -5.77 7.35
N LEU A 12 -7.86 -6.17 8.24
CA LEU A 12 -6.42 -6.10 8.06
C LEU A 12 -5.88 -7.53 7.99
N ASP A 13 -5.13 -7.84 6.94
CA ASP A 13 -4.49 -9.13 6.72
C ASP A 13 -2.96 -8.97 6.72
N LEU A 14 -2.30 -9.87 7.42
CA LEU A 14 -0.84 -9.99 7.45
C LEU A 14 -0.34 -11.03 6.43
N VAL A 15 -1.25 -11.72 5.76
CA VAL A 15 -0.97 -12.86 4.86
C VAL A 15 -0.06 -13.88 5.54
N ALA A 16 -0.58 -14.47 6.61
CA ALA A 16 0.20 -15.40 7.43
C ALA A 16 0.48 -16.72 6.72
N VAL A 17 1.72 -17.20 6.82
CA VAL A 17 2.11 -18.55 6.40
C VAL A 17 1.81 -19.52 7.54
N ARG A 18 0.93 -20.46 7.29
CA ARG A 18 0.62 -21.54 8.25
C ARG A 18 1.59 -22.71 8.06
N GLU A 19 1.85 -23.43 9.14
CA GLU A 19 2.68 -24.63 9.10
C GLU A 19 2.20 -25.62 8.03
N GLY A 20 3.13 -26.13 7.22
CA GLY A 20 2.85 -27.04 6.13
C GLY A 20 2.20 -26.41 4.89
N ARG A 21 2.08 -25.07 4.83
CA ARG A 21 1.55 -24.35 3.67
C ARG A 21 2.64 -23.57 2.95
N SER A 22 2.47 -23.44 1.64
CA SER A 22 3.35 -22.62 0.81
C SER A 22 2.95 -21.12 0.86
N VAL A 23 3.84 -20.26 0.39
CA VAL A 23 3.54 -18.84 0.15
C VAL A 23 2.38 -18.68 -0.85
N ALA A 24 2.34 -19.50 -1.90
CA ALA A 24 1.27 -19.48 -2.89
C ALA A 24 -0.10 -19.84 -2.28
N ASP A 25 -0.13 -20.83 -1.36
CA ASP A 25 -1.35 -21.17 -0.62
C ASP A 25 -1.84 -19.97 0.23
N SER A 26 -0.90 -19.29 0.89
CA SER A 26 -1.23 -18.13 1.74
C SER A 26 -1.78 -16.96 0.92
N LEU A 27 -1.23 -16.68 -0.24
CA LEU A 27 -1.76 -15.67 -1.18
C LEU A 27 -3.15 -16.07 -1.70
N SER A 28 -3.37 -17.35 -2.00
CA SER A 28 -4.68 -17.86 -2.43
C SER A 28 -5.74 -17.72 -1.30
N VAL A 29 -5.31 -17.91 -0.04
CA VAL A 29 -6.16 -17.68 1.13
C VAL A 29 -6.48 -16.20 1.29
N ALA A 30 -5.50 -15.31 1.15
CA ALA A 30 -5.73 -13.86 1.20
C ALA A 30 -6.74 -13.42 0.13
N LEU A 31 -6.59 -13.93 -1.10
CA LEU A 31 -7.53 -13.65 -2.19
C LEU A 31 -8.96 -14.09 -1.85
N SER A 32 -9.13 -15.35 -1.42
CA SER A 32 -10.46 -15.88 -1.06
C SER A 32 -11.05 -15.12 0.14
N THR A 33 -10.21 -14.66 1.07
CA THR A 33 -10.60 -13.85 2.21
C THR A 33 -11.08 -12.47 1.79
N ALA A 34 -10.37 -11.81 0.86
CA ALA A 34 -10.79 -10.51 0.31
C ALA A 34 -12.14 -10.62 -0.44
N GLN A 35 -12.32 -11.64 -1.26
CA GLN A 35 -13.59 -11.92 -1.94
C GLN A 35 -14.71 -12.19 -0.95
N ARG A 36 -14.42 -12.94 0.11
CA ARG A 36 -15.41 -13.21 1.18
C ARG A 36 -15.76 -11.95 1.97
N ALA A 37 -14.77 -11.10 2.27
CA ALA A 37 -14.99 -9.81 2.93
C ALA A 37 -15.86 -8.91 2.04
N GLU A 38 -15.60 -8.86 0.73
CA GLU A 38 -16.44 -8.15 -0.24
C GLU A 38 -17.90 -8.65 -0.23
N ALA A 39 -18.08 -9.96 -0.26
CA ALA A 39 -19.41 -10.57 -0.26
C ALA A 39 -20.18 -10.30 1.04
N LEU A 40 -19.48 -10.16 2.16
CA LEU A 40 -20.06 -9.84 3.47
C LEU A 40 -20.26 -8.33 3.70
N GLY A 41 -19.90 -7.47 2.72
CA GLY A 41 -20.12 -6.04 2.81
C GLY A 41 -19.07 -5.28 3.62
N PHE A 42 -17.86 -5.82 3.79
CA PHE A 42 -16.76 -5.06 4.34
C PHE A 42 -16.40 -3.90 3.40
N THR A 43 -16.09 -2.76 3.99
CA THR A 43 -15.77 -1.54 3.23
C THR A 43 -14.37 -1.59 2.66
N ARG A 44 -13.41 -2.13 3.45
CA ARG A 44 -11.98 -2.13 3.11
C ARG A 44 -11.31 -3.44 3.46
N TYR A 45 -10.33 -3.80 2.66
CA TYR A 45 -9.37 -4.85 2.95
C TYR A 45 -7.96 -4.24 2.90
N TRP A 46 -7.25 -4.34 4.02
CA TRP A 46 -5.92 -3.80 4.20
C TRP A 46 -4.90 -4.93 4.20
N VAL A 47 -3.76 -4.73 3.53
CA VAL A 47 -2.59 -5.59 3.66
C VAL A 47 -1.51 -4.84 4.42
N ALA A 48 -0.85 -5.53 5.36
CA ALA A 48 0.26 -4.97 6.12
C ALA A 48 1.57 -5.05 5.32
N GLU A 49 2.63 -4.42 5.82
CA GLU A 49 4.00 -4.60 5.32
C GLU A 49 4.90 -5.09 6.45
N HIS A 50 5.47 -6.29 6.26
CA HIS A 50 6.42 -6.88 7.20
C HIS A 50 7.58 -7.54 6.46
N HIS A 51 8.78 -7.38 7.01
CA HIS A 51 10.00 -7.87 6.41
C HIS A 51 10.73 -8.85 7.32
N ASN A 52 11.39 -9.84 6.71
CA ASN A 52 12.21 -10.83 7.41
C ASN A 52 11.46 -11.58 8.53
N ALA A 53 10.21 -11.92 8.27
CA ALA A 53 9.36 -12.71 9.15
C ALA A 53 8.89 -13.96 8.40
N GLU A 54 9.34 -15.14 8.80
CA GLU A 54 9.03 -16.42 8.13
C GLU A 54 7.53 -16.73 8.08
N ALA A 55 6.80 -16.22 9.07
CA ALA A 55 5.36 -16.46 9.21
C ALA A 55 4.48 -15.45 8.45
N VAL A 56 5.05 -14.52 7.68
CA VAL A 56 4.31 -13.45 6.99
C VAL A 56 4.82 -13.27 5.58
N VAL A 57 3.91 -13.30 4.60
CA VAL A 57 4.23 -13.10 3.18
C VAL A 57 4.26 -11.63 2.80
N SER A 58 3.42 -10.83 3.45
CA SER A 58 3.12 -9.44 3.06
C SER A 58 4.34 -8.52 3.19
N THR A 59 5.16 -8.52 2.15
CA THR A 59 6.39 -7.71 2.07
C THR A 59 6.29 -6.53 1.11
N THR A 60 5.33 -6.58 0.19
CA THR A 60 5.19 -5.60 -0.89
C THR A 60 3.72 -5.30 -1.15
N PRO A 61 3.10 -4.42 -0.34
CA PRO A 61 1.67 -4.16 -0.42
C PRO A 61 1.17 -3.83 -1.82
N ALA A 62 1.92 -3.05 -2.60
CA ALA A 62 1.49 -2.68 -3.94
C ALA A 62 1.29 -3.88 -4.88
N VAL A 63 2.15 -4.89 -4.80
CA VAL A 63 2.03 -6.12 -5.60
C VAL A 63 0.84 -6.95 -5.15
N GLU A 64 0.64 -7.08 -3.83
CA GLU A 64 -0.47 -7.82 -3.26
C GLU A 64 -1.81 -7.16 -3.59
N LEU A 65 -1.90 -5.83 -3.46
CA LEU A 65 -3.11 -5.09 -3.79
C LEU A 65 -3.50 -5.21 -5.26
N MET A 66 -2.52 -5.29 -6.18
CA MET A 66 -2.79 -5.56 -7.58
C MET A 66 -3.42 -6.95 -7.76
N TYR A 67 -2.83 -7.98 -7.15
CA TYR A 67 -3.34 -9.35 -7.20
C TYR A 67 -4.78 -9.47 -6.66
N LEU A 68 -5.08 -8.80 -5.55
CA LEU A 68 -6.41 -8.75 -4.97
C LEU A 68 -7.38 -7.92 -5.82
N GLY A 69 -6.88 -6.85 -6.46
CA GLY A 69 -7.65 -5.92 -7.27
C GLY A 69 -8.27 -6.54 -8.50
N GLU A 70 -7.53 -7.43 -9.17
CA GLU A 70 -8.00 -8.19 -10.34
C GLU A 70 -9.16 -9.12 -10.02
N SER A 71 -9.26 -9.58 -8.79
CA SER A 71 -10.20 -10.61 -8.37
C SER A 71 -11.32 -10.12 -7.45
N THR A 72 -11.40 -8.82 -7.24
CA THR A 72 -12.45 -8.12 -6.47
C THR A 72 -13.02 -6.96 -7.29
N THR A 73 -14.22 -6.51 -6.99
CA THR A 73 -14.91 -5.52 -7.83
C THR A 73 -15.39 -4.26 -7.10
N ARG A 74 -15.64 -4.34 -5.80
CA ARG A 74 -16.24 -3.24 -5.01
C ARG A 74 -15.46 -2.86 -3.76
N ILE A 75 -14.91 -3.85 -3.06
CA ILE A 75 -14.18 -3.61 -1.81
C ILE A 75 -12.98 -2.69 -2.07
N ARG A 76 -12.78 -1.72 -1.21
CA ARG A 76 -11.59 -0.89 -1.24
C ARG A 76 -10.39 -1.68 -0.75
N LEU A 77 -9.27 -1.48 -1.38
CA LEU A 77 -8.02 -2.18 -1.11
C LEU A 77 -6.97 -1.17 -0.66
N GLY A 78 -6.31 -1.47 0.43
CA GLY A 78 -5.35 -0.51 0.98
C GLY A 78 -4.12 -1.14 1.61
N SER A 79 -3.06 -0.36 1.68
CA SER A 79 -1.89 -0.70 2.49
C SER A 79 -2.10 -0.23 3.93
N GLY A 80 -1.90 -1.10 4.88
CA GLY A 80 -2.02 -0.78 6.29
C GLY A 80 -0.76 -1.08 7.11
N GLY A 81 0.38 -0.43 6.77
CA GLY A 81 0.71 0.59 5.76
C GLY A 81 2.02 0.35 5.08
N VAL A 82 2.31 1.12 4.04
CA VAL A 82 3.64 1.16 3.44
C VAL A 82 4.63 1.73 4.44
N MET A 83 5.74 1.04 4.69
CA MET A 83 6.80 1.51 5.59
C MET A 83 7.65 2.57 4.88
N LEU A 84 7.11 3.80 4.80
CA LEU A 84 7.61 4.89 3.95
C LEU A 84 9.11 5.19 4.16
N GLN A 85 9.63 4.90 5.35
CA GLN A 85 11.06 5.11 5.64
C GLN A 85 12.00 4.21 4.83
N HIS A 86 11.49 3.17 4.19
CA HIS A 86 12.29 2.27 3.34
C HIS A 86 12.29 2.67 1.87
N TYR A 87 11.49 3.66 1.48
CA TYR A 87 11.24 3.97 0.08
C TYR A 87 11.42 5.46 -0.25
N SER A 88 11.63 5.73 -1.52
CA SER A 88 11.42 7.06 -2.07
C SER A 88 9.92 7.38 -2.09
N PRO A 89 9.49 8.52 -1.54
CA PRO A 89 8.10 8.97 -1.65
C PRO A 89 7.59 9.02 -3.10
N TYR A 90 8.47 9.42 -4.04
CA TYR A 90 8.21 9.40 -5.47
C TYR A 90 7.82 7.99 -5.96
N LYS A 91 8.61 6.96 -5.58
CA LYS A 91 8.33 5.59 -6.01
C LYS A 91 7.05 5.03 -5.42
N VAL A 92 6.73 5.41 -4.19
CA VAL A 92 5.44 5.06 -3.58
C VAL A 92 4.28 5.71 -4.35
N ALA A 93 4.42 6.99 -4.73
CA ALA A 93 3.41 7.67 -5.55
C ALA A 93 3.21 7.00 -6.91
N GLU A 94 4.29 6.64 -7.63
CA GLU A 94 4.17 5.88 -8.89
C GLU A 94 3.38 4.58 -8.73
N ASN A 95 3.74 3.78 -7.71
CA ASN A 95 3.09 2.50 -7.47
C ASN A 95 1.60 2.66 -7.20
N PHE A 96 1.23 3.63 -6.36
CA PHE A 96 -0.18 3.83 -5.98
C PHE A 96 -0.99 4.55 -7.05
N ASN A 97 -0.39 5.43 -7.86
CA ASN A 97 -1.03 5.98 -9.05
C ASN A 97 -1.36 4.87 -10.06
N LEU A 98 -0.43 3.93 -10.27
CA LEU A 98 -0.67 2.78 -11.14
C LEU A 98 -1.78 1.88 -10.60
N LEU A 99 -1.78 1.57 -9.31
CA LEU A 99 -2.85 0.82 -8.66
C LEU A 99 -4.21 1.50 -8.81
N ALA A 100 -4.27 2.83 -8.61
CA ALA A 100 -5.50 3.60 -8.77
C ALA A 100 -6.02 3.61 -10.22
N ALA A 101 -5.11 3.54 -11.20
CA ALA A 101 -5.49 3.40 -12.60
C ALA A 101 -6.06 2.00 -12.93
N LEU A 102 -5.54 0.95 -12.27
CA LEU A 102 -6.00 -0.44 -12.44
C LEU A 102 -7.30 -0.73 -11.68
N ALA A 103 -7.48 -0.12 -10.51
CA ALA A 103 -8.66 -0.27 -9.67
C ALA A 103 -9.25 1.10 -9.27
N PRO A 104 -9.88 1.84 -10.24
CA PRO A 104 -10.34 3.21 -10.02
C PRO A 104 -11.30 3.34 -8.84
N GLY A 105 -11.07 4.34 -7.99
CA GLY A 105 -11.91 4.63 -6.83
C GLY A 105 -11.83 3.62 -5.68
N ARG A 106 -10.96 2.60 -5.77
CA ARG A 106 -10.88 1.51 -4.77
C ARG A 106 -9.57 1.44 -3.99
N ILE A 107 -8.59 2.28 -4.27
CA ILE A 107 -7.28 2.20 -3.63
C ILE A 107 -7.15 3.19 -2.48
N ASP A 108 -6.65 2.71 -1.36
CA ASP A 108 -6.30 3.51 -0.18
C ASP A 108 -4.79 3.34 0.13
N LEU A 109 -4.09 4.43 0.33
CA LEU A 109 -2.69 4.43 0.74
C LEU A 109 -2.57 4.77 2.22
N GLY A 110 -2.34 3.76 3.05
CA GLY A 110 -1.87 3.96 4.41
C GLY A 110 -0.35 3.88 4.45
N VAL A 111 0.27 4.72 5.25
CA VAL A 111 1.73 4.76 5.44
C VAL A 111 2.10 4.59 6.91
N GLY A 112 3.25 3.95 7.15
CA GLY A 112 3.77 3.69 8.49
C GLY A 112 5.16 4.29 8.69
N LYS A 113 5.45 4.69 9.94
CA LYS A 113 6.78 5.12 10.37
C LYS A 113 7.62 3.95 10.89
N ALA A 114 6.97 2.87 11.33
CA ALA A 114 7.63 1.71 11.88
C ALA A 114 8.56 1.02 10.85
N PRO A 115 9.57 0.28 11.30
CA PRO A 115 10.48 -0.42 10.37
C PRO A 115 9.86 -1.66 9.71
N GLY A 116 8.70 -2.14 10.16
CA GLY A 116 8.04 -3.33 9.61
C GLY A 116 8.84 -4.62 9.70
N GLY A 117 9.90 -4.67 10.53
CA GLY A 117 10.75 -5.84 10.67
C GLY A 117 11.93 -5.63 11.61
N LEU A 118 12.84 -6.60 11.65
CA LEU A 118 14.02 -6.57 12.49
C LEU A 118 15.12 -5.64 11.92
N PRO A 119 16.13 -5.24 12.74
CA PRO A 119 17.18 -4.32 12.29
C PRO A 119 17.96 -4.76 11.04
N LEU A 120 18.07 -6.06 10.79
CA LEU A 120 18.73 -6.59 9.60
C LEU A 120 17.97 -6.27 8.33
N SER A 121 16.65 -6.42 8.33
CA SER A 121 15.80 -6.04 7.18
C SER A 121 15.82 -4.53 6.95
N THR A 122 15.75 -3.74 8.01
CA THR A 122 15.88 -2.28 7.92
C THR A 122 17.18 -1.87 7.24
N ARG A 123 18.31 -2.49 7.65
CA ARG A 123 19.61 -2.22 7.04
C ARG A 123 19.64 -2.58 5.57
N ALA A 124 19.08 -3.72 5.20
CA ALA A 124 19.03 -4.17 3.80
C ALA A 124 18.15 -3.26 2.94
N LEU A 125 16.96 -2.91 3.43
CA LEU A 125 16.01 -2.05 2.72
C LEU A 125 16.50 -0.62 2.54
N GLN A 126 17.29 -0.12 3.50
CA GLN A 126 17.83 1.24 3.48
C GLN A 126 19.28 1.30 2.93
N GLN A 127 19.80 0.19 2.42
CA GLN A 127 21.13 0.16 1.81
C GLN A 127 21.17 1.08 0.59
N GLY A 128 22.12 2.01 0.58
CA GLY A 128 22.27 2.99 -0.50
C GLY A 128 21.34 4.20 -0.42
N LEU A 129 20.45 4.26 0.58
CA LEU A 129 19.72 5.49 0.86
C LEU A 129 20.61 6.44 1.67
N HIS A 130 20.79 7.65 1.16
CA HIS A 130 21.46 8.71 1.88
C HIS A 130 20.58 9.21 3.02
N GLN A 131 20.84 8.76 4.23
CA GLN A 131 20.00 9.05 5.41
C GLN A 131 19.87 10.55 5.68
N GLU A 132 20.91 11.34 5.35
CA GLU A 132 20.92 12.79 5.50
C GLU A 132 19.97 13.49 4.51
N GLU A 133 19.81 12.94 3.30
CA GLU A 133 18.96 13.49 2.25
C GLU A 133 17.51 13.05 2.36
N LYS A 134 17.26 11.95 3.09
CA LYS A 134 15.94 11.34 3.22
C LYS A 134 14.95 12.25 3.96
N GLY A 135 15.42 13.07 4.88
CA GLY A 135 14.60 13.90 5.74
C GLY A 135 13.86 13.13 6.84
N ALA A 136 13.14 13.83 7.68
CA ALA A 136 12.30 13.25 8.70
C ALA A 136 11.04 12.61 8.05
N PHE A 137 10.34 11.76 8.81
CA PHE A 137 9.10 11.13 8.32
C PHE A 137 8.03 12.15 7.88
N ALA A 138 7.96 13.29 8.57
CA ALA A 138 7.06 14.38 8.19
C ALA A 138 7.43 14.97 6.82
N ASP A 139 8.71 15.11 6.51
CA ASP A 139 9.19 15.61 5.22
C ASP A 139 8.87 14.61 4.11
N GLN A 140 9.05 13.31 4.38
CA GLN A 140 8.68 12.26 3.43
C GLN A 140 7.17 12.22 3.16
N LEU A 141 6.33 12.46 4.18
CA LEU A 141 4.88 12.57 4.01
C LEU A 141 4.51 13.79 3.16
N ALA A 142 5.13 14.93 3.43
CA ALA A 142 4.89 16.15 2.64
C ALA A 142 5.33 15.97 1.17
N GLN A 143 6.45 15.30 0.93
CA GLN A 143 6.89 14.95 -0.42
C GLN A 143 5.89 13.99 -1.10
N LEU A 144 5.44 12.96 -0.40
CA LEU A 144 4.47 12.00 -0.94
C LEU A 144 3.15 12.69 -1.29
N ASP A 145 2.62 13.54 -0.42
CA ASP A 145 1.40 14.31 -0.67
C ASP A 145 1.56 15.22 -1.90
N ASN A 146 2.70 15.89 -2.02
CA ASN A 146 3.00 16.71 -3.18
C ASN A 146 3.01 15.88 -4.48
N TRP A 147 3.67 14.72 -4.50
CA TRP A 147 3.70 13.84 -5.67
C TRP A 147 2.32 13.29 -6.03
N LEU A 148 1.51 12.93 -5.04
CA LEU A 148 0.15 12.43 -5.25
C LEU A 148 -0.83 13.52 -5.70
N SER A 149 -0.54 14.78 -5.42
CA SER A 149 -1.38 15.92 -5.79
C SER A 149 -1.14 16.44 -7.21
N LEU A 150 -0.08 15.99 -7.89
CA LEU A 150 0.21 16.38 -9.27
C LEU A 150 -0.78 15.74 -10.24
N THR A 151 -1.53 16.60 -10.96
CA THR A 151 -2.54 16.17 -11.95
C THR A 151 -2.02 16.24 -13.39
N GLU A 152 -0.99 17.04 -13.64
CA GLU A 152 -0.39 17.27 -14.96
C GLU A 152 1.11 17.02 -14.91
N PRO A 153 1.74 16.55 -16.00
CA PRO A 153 3.17 16.56 -16.14
C PRO A 153 3.68 18.00 -15.99
N GLY A 154 4.71 18.20 -15.18
CA GLY A 154 5.24 19.53 -14.88
C GLY A 154 5.54 20.36 -16.12
N GLY A 155 5.16 21.66 -16.08
CA GLY A 155 5.52 22.65 -17.13
C GLY A 155 7.03 22.93 -17.19
N GLU A 156 7.44 24.06 -17.79
CA GLU A 156 8.84 24.41 -18.13
C GLU A 156 9.88 24.38 -16.99
N GLU A 157 9.51 24.30 -15.74
CA GLU A 157 10.41 23.95 -14.64
C GLU A 157 10.76 22.45 -14.60
N SER A 158 10.87 21.86 -15.73
CA SER A 158 10.83 20.46 -16.13
C SER A 158 12.01 19.58 -15.75
N LEU A 159 12.77 19.94 -14.75
CA LEU A 159 13.68 19.01 -14.05
C LEU A 159 12.99 18.30 -12.88
N ARG A 160 11.69 18.54 -12.67
CA ARG A 160 10.92 17.83 -11.66
C ARG A 160 10.38 16.53 -12.23
N ALA A 161 10.83 15.43 -11.66
CA ALA A 161 10.23 14.13 -11.93
C ALA A 161 8.70 14.19 -11.65
N THR A 162 7.92 13.57 -12.51
CA THR A 162 6.46 13.45 -12.33
C THR A 162 6.11 11.97 -12.24
N PRO A 163 5.43 11.50 -11.19
CA PRO A 163 4.98 10.12 -11.13
C PRO A 163 4.05 9.79 -12.29
N ILE A 164 4.33 8.73 -13.02
CA ILE A 164 3.53 8.25 -14.14
C ILE A 164 2.88 6.91 -13.75
N PRO A 165 1.57 6.72 -13.97
CA PRO A 165 0.61 7.69 -14.50
C PRO A 165 0.33 8.83 -13.51
N PRO A 166 -0.03 10.04 -14.00
CA PRO A 166 -0.46 11.12 -13.11
C PRO A 166 -1.77 10.74 -12.41
N ARG A 167 -1.98 11.27 -11.21
CA ARG A 167 -3.23 11.05 -10.47
C ARG A 167 -4.41 11.52 -11.31
N ARG A 168 -5.43 10.69 -11.45
CA ARG A 168 -6.75 11.13 -11.90
C ARG A 168 -7.51 11.70 -10.71
N ALA A 169 -8.26 12.77 -10.92
CA ALA A 169 -8.93 13.58 -9.88
C ALA A 169 -9.87 12.79 -8.93
N ASP A 170 -10.22 11.58 -9.27
CA ASP A 170 -11.18 10.69 -8.59
C ASP A 170 -10.53 9.49 -7.84
N GLY A 171 -9.21 9.48 -7.64
CA GLY A 171 -8.46 8.29 -7.26
C GLY A 171 -8.14 8.05 -5.79
N PHE A 172 -8.12 9.06 -4.92
CA PHE A 172 -7.79 8.86 -3.51
C PHE A 172 -8.73 9.64 -2.60
N LEU A 173 -9.14 9.03 -1.53
CA LEU A 173 -9.70 9.66 -0.35
C LEU A 173 -8.63 9.77 0.72
#